data_a212bec7e401211b6c26d88a1f1e8ddc
#
_entry.id   a212bec7e401211b6c26d88a1f1e8ddc
#
_cell.length_a   1.000
_cell.length_b   1.000
_cell.length_c   1.000
_cell.angle_alpha   90.00
_cell.angle_beta   90.00
_cell.angle_gamma   90.00
#
_symmetry.space_group_name_H-M   'P 1'
#
loop_
_entity.id
_entity.type
_entity.pdbx_description
1 polymer ?
#
loop_
_entity_poly.entity_id
_entity_poly.type
_entity_poly.pdbx_seq_one_letter_code
_entity_poly.pdbx_strand_id
1 'polypeptide(L)'
;MFAPEYVLILSGDHIYKMNYDNMLDYHKETGADATIAVIEVPMKEASRFGIMNTDDEGRIVEFEEKPENPKSNLASMGIYIFNWKLLRKMLLADMKNQDSNHDFGKDIIPTMLNDGRKLYAYKFKGYWKDVGTIDSLWEANMDLINSKNELDLNDDSWKIYTEDTTVLPQYVGPTAEIERAFINQ
;
A
#
# COMPACT_ATOMS: atom_id res chain seq x y z
N MET A 1 -21.21 -13.50 15.20
CA MET A 1 -20.90 -12.80 13.93
C MET A 1 -20.16 -11.52 14.30
N PHE A 2 -18.93 -11.35 13.84
CA PHE A 2 -18.18 -10.13 14.08
C PHE A 2 -18.83 -8.97 13.32
N ALA A 3 -18.99 -7.83 13.98
CA ALA A 3 -19.50 -6.60 13.39
C ALA A 3 -18.42 -5.51 13.56
N PRO A 4 -17.36 -5.51 12.71
CA PRO A 4 -16.30 -4.53 12.82
C PRO A 4 -16.84 -3.12 12.52
N GLU A 5 -16.23 -2.12 13.09
CA GLU A 5 -16.51 -0.72 12.78
C GLU A 5 -15.74 -0.30 11.54
N TYR A 6 -14.48 -0.71 11.47
CA TYR A 6 -13.55 -0.43 10.38
C TYR A 6 -13.02 -1.71 9.75
N VAL A 7 -12.62 -1.62 8.50
CA VAL A 7 -11.93 -2.69 7.77
C VAL A 7 -10.67 -2.13 7.15
N LEU A 8 -9.54 -2.77 7.43
CA LEU A 8 -8.27 -2.53 6.78
C LEU A 8 -8.12 -3.53 5.63
N ILE A 9 -7.83 -3.03 4.43
CA ILE A 9 -7.56 -3.82 3.23
C ILE A 9 -6.12 -3.55 2.81
N LEU A 10 -5.37 -4.61 2.55
CA LEU A 10 -3.95 -4.55 2.18
C LEU A 10 -3.75 -5.21 0.81
N SER A 11 -2.77 -4.72 0.05
CA SER A 11 -2.24 -5.44 -1.10
C SER A 11 -1.37 -6.63 -0.65
N GLY A 12 -1.35 -7.70 -1.45
CA GLY A 12 -0.66 -8.94 -1.10
C GLY A 12 0.80 -9.02 -1.57
N ASP A 13 1.26 -8.07 -2.39
CA ASP A 13 2.53 -8.11 -3.09
C ASP A 13 3.38 -6.83 -2.91
N HIS A 14 3.14 -6.08 -1.85
CA HIS A 14 3.88 -4.86 -1.55
C HIS A 14 4.85 -5.07 -0.38
N ILE A 15 6.05 -4.48 -0.48
CA ILE A 15 7.06 -4.49 0.57
C ILE A 15 7.09 -3.10 1.23
N TYR A 16 6.76 -3.05 2.51
CA TYR A 16 6.76 -1.83 3.33
C TYR A 16 6.65 -2.19 4.82
N LYS A 17 6.86 -1.21 5.69
CA LYS A 17 6.64 -1.34 7.14
C LYS A 17 5.85 -0.12 7.60
N MET A 18 4.59 -0.33 8.01
CA MET A 18 3.65 0.73 8.37
C MET A 18 2.95 0.43 9.69
N ASN A 19 2.83 1.44 10.56
CA ASN A 19 1.95 1.37 11.71
C ASN A 19 0.51 1.76 11.28
N TYR A 20 -0.36 0.77 11.20
CA TYR A 20 -1.74 0.97 10.77
C TYR A 20 -2.60 1.72 11.81
N ASP A 21 -2.21 1.73 13.09
CA ASP A 21 -2.92 2.50 14.11
C ASP A 21 -2.86 4.00 13.81
N ASN A 22 -1.71 4.50 13.34
CA ASN A 22 -1.59 5.91 12.94
C ASN A 22 -2.54 6.25 11.78
N MET A 23 -2.69 5.33 10.81
CA MET A 23 -3.62 5.52 9.70
C MET A 23 -5.08 5.44 10.16
N LEU A 24 -5.38 4.56 11.13
CA LEU A 24 -6.72 4.43 11.70
C LEU A 24 -7.09 5.66 12.53
N ASP A 25 -6.16 6.20 13.29
CA ASP A 25 -6.38 7.44 14.06
C ASP A 25 -6.66 8.62 13.13
N TYR A 26 -5.87 8.76 12.06
CA TYR A 26 -6.11 9.75 11.02
C TYR A 26 -7.50 9.58 10.37
N HIS A 27 -7.91 8.33 10.09
CA HIS A 27 -9.24 8.03 9.56
C HIS A 27 -10.36 8.53 10.47
N LYS A 28 -10.21 8.31 11.79
CA LYS A 28 -11.17 8.76 12.81
C LYS A 28 -11.18 10.28 12.97
N GLU A 29 -10.00 10.90 13.03
CA GLU A 29 -9.83 12.33 13.21
C GLU A 29 -10.44 13.15 12.05
N THR A 30 -10.26 12.67 10.81
CA THR A 30 -10.85 13.29 9.62
C THR A 30 -12.34 13.00 9.45
N GLY A 31 -12.86 12.02 10.19
CA GLY A 31 -14.23 11.52 10.02
C GLY A 31 -14.46 10.98 8.61
N ALA A 32 -13.43 10.31 8.06
CA ALA A 32 -13.46 9.78 6.71
C ALA A 32 -14.47 8.63 6.56
N ASP A 33 -15.03 8.48 5.37
CA ASP A 33 -15.73 7.29 4.93
C ASP A 33 -14.75 6.22 4.43
N ALA A 34 -13.65 6.68 3.81
CA ALA A 34 -12.50 5.86 3.43
C ALA A 34 -11.21 6.67 3.55
N THR A 35 -10.13 6.01 3.96
CA THR A 35 -8.77 6.55 3.94
C THR A 35 -7.91 5.67 3.08
N ILE A 36 -7.13 6.27 2.19
CA ILE A 36 -6.27 5.60 1.23
C ILE A 36 -4.83 5.99 1.56
N ALA A 37 -3.98 5.00 1.83
CA ALA A 37 -2.56 5.27 1.97
C ALA A 37 -1.96 5.63 0.60
N VAL A 38 -1.21 6.72 0.58
CA VAL A 38 -0.53 7.24 -0.61
C VAL A 38 0.94 7.50 -0.32
N ILE A 39 1.75 7.38 -1.35
CA ILE A 39 3.17 7.73 -1.33
C ILE A 39 3.50 8.65 -2.49
N GLU A 40 4.44 9.58 -2.28
CA GLU A 40 4.94 10.43 -3.36
C GLU A 40 5.94 9.64 -4.20
N VAL A 41 5.66 9.50 -5.49
CA VAL A 41 6.53 8.84 -6.46
C VAL A 41 7.10 9.87 -7.44
N PRO A 42 8.23 9.57 -8.13
CA PRO A 42 8.68 10.42 -9.24
C PRO A 42 7.59 10.54 -10.31
N MET A 43 7.34 11.76 -10.81
CA MET A 43 6.28 12.01 -11.81
C MET A 43 6.36 11.08 -13.03
N LYS A 44 7.58 10.72 -13.48
CA LYS A 44 7.81 9.78 -14.58
C LYS A 44 7.27 8.37 -14.33
N GLU A 45 7.03 8.00 -13.06
CA GLU A 45 6.54 6.69 -12.64
C GLU A 45 5.06 6.73 -12.27
N ALA A 46 4.49 7.91 -12.10
CA ALA A 46 3.13 8.10 -11.62
C ALA A 46 2.08 7.41 -12.51
N SER A 47 2.30 7.35 -13.84
CA SER A 47 1.40 6.67 -14.77
C SER A 47 1.27 5.15 -14.56
N ARG A 48 2.10 4.55 -13.71
CA ARG A 48 2.02 3.12 -13.37
C ARG A 48 0.99 2.82 -12.29
N PHE A 49 0.55 3.83 -11.55
CA PHE A 49 -0.25 3.69 -10.33
C PHE A 49 -1.60 4.42 -10.45
N GLY A 50 -2.50 4.09 -9.56
CA GLY A 50 -3.65 4.92 -9.29
C GLY A 50 -3.22 6.20 -8.59
N ILE A 51 -3.56 7.35 -9.15
CA ILE A 51 -3.11 8.68 -8.69
C ILE A 51 -4.24 9.41 -7.99
N MET A 52 -3.93 9.96 -6.81
CA MET A 52 -4.86 10.77 -6.03
C MET A 52 -4.57 12.24 -6.21
N ASN A 53 -5.61 13.01 -6.52
CA ASN A 53 -5.60 14.46 -6.47
C ASN A 53 -6.33 14.90 -5.21
N THR A 54 -5.68 15.70 -4.37
CA THR A 54 -6.21 16.13 -3.07
C THR A 54 -6.34 17.65 -3.01
N ASP A 55 -7.25 18.13 -2.18
CA ASP A 55 -7.25 19.51 -1.72
C ASP A 55 -6.17 19.75 -0.63
N ASP A 56 -6.11 20.99 -0.13
CA ASP A 56 -5.13 21.42 0.89
C ASP A 56 -5.33 20.71 2.24
N GLU A 57 -6.53 20.16 2.50
CA GLU A 57 -6.87 19.42 3.72
C GLU A 57 -6.58 17.92 3.58
N GLY A 58 -6.10 17.47 2.41
CA GLY A 58 -5.81 16.07 2.11
C GLY A 58 -7.03 15.25 1.74
N ARG A 59 -8.20 15.89 1.51
CA ARG A 59 -9.36 15.21 0.99
C ARG A 59 -9.15 14.89 -0.49
N ILE A 60 -9.45 13.66 -0.87
CA ILE A 60 -9.34 13.20 -2.26
C ILE A 60 -10.51 13.80 -3.05
N VAL A 61 -10.18 14.56 -4.07
CA VAL A 61 -11.15 15.20 -4.97
C VAL A 61 -11.25 14.50 -6.31
N GLU A 62 -10.21 13.77 -6.71
CA GLU A 62 -10.17 13.03 -7.96
C GLU A 62 -9.26 11.80 -7.81
N PHE A 63 -9.61 10.71 -8.48
CA PHE A 63 -8.80 9.51 -8.61
C PHE A 63 -8.64 9.18 -10.09
N GLU A 64 -7.41 8.92 -10.52
CA GLU A 64 -7.06 8.58 -11.89
C GLU A 64 -6.34 7.22 -11.90
N GLU A 65 -6.94 6.20 -12.49
CA GLU A 65 -6.30 4.88 -12.60
C GLU A 65 -5.32 4.87 -13.77
N LYS A 66 -4.03 4.78 -13.46
CA LYS A 66 -2.91 4.71 -14.43
C LYS A 66 -3.00 5.75 -15.55
N PRO A 67 -3.08 7.05 -15.22
CA PRO A 67 -3.25 8.10 -16.19
C PRO A 67 -2.01 8.26 -17.07
N GLU A 68 -2.21 8.53 -18.36
CA GLU A 68 -1.10 8.83 -19.28
C GLU A 68 -0.38 10.14 -18.90
N ASN A 69 -1.14 11.12 -18.43
CA ASN A 69 -0.64 12.43 -18.02
C ASN A 69 -1.12 12.74 -16.58
N PRO A 70 -0.45 12.21 -15.56
CA PRO A 70 -0.86 12.38 -14.17
C PRO A 70 -0.77 13.85 -13.73
N LYS A 71 -1.81 14.33 -13.01
CA LYS A 71 -1.86 15.68 -12.45
C LYS A 71 -1.13 15.79 -11.10
N SER A 72 -0.92 14.66 -10.43
CA SER A 72 -0.29 14.54 -9.13
C SER A 72 0.69 13.38 -9.13
N ASN A 73 1.55 13.32 -8.13
CA ASN A 73 2.47 12.22 -7.88
C ASN A 73 2.12 11.40 -6.63
N LEU A 74 0.92 11.59 -6.08
CA LEU A 74 0.42 10.82 -4.95
C LEU A 74 -0.13 9.47 -5.43
N ALA A 75 0.73 8.46 -5.41
CA ALA A 75 0.37 7.10 -5.83
C ALA A 75 -0.36 6.35 -4.71
N SER A 76 -1.44 5.66 -5.07
CA SER A 76 -2.12 4.73 -4.17
C SER A 76 -1.23 3.54 -3.85
N MET A 77 -1.12 3.22 -2.57
CA MET A 77 -0.38 2.04 -2.09
C MET A 77 -1.25 0.77 -2.09
N GLY A 78 -2.51 0.82 -2.52
CA GLY A 78 -3.42 -0.32 -2.39
C GLY A 78 -3.75 -0.69 -0.95
N ILE A 79 -3.63 0.26 -0.03
CA ILE A 79 -3.92 0.10 1.39
C ILE A 79 -5.05 1.03 1.75
N TYR A 80 -6.14 0.47 2.29
CA TYR A 80 -7.37 1.19 2.53
C TYR A 80 -7.91 0.94 3.93
N ILE A 81 -8.47 1.98 4.56
CA ILE A 81 -9.35 1.84 5.73
C ILE A 81 -10.73 2.34 5.35
N PHE A 82 -11.75 1.54 5.59
CA PHE A 82 -13.14 1.88 5.31
C PHE A 82 -14.01 1.74 6.56
N ASN A 83 -15.03 2.59 6.65
CA ASN A 83 -16.18 2.33 7.50
C ASN A 83 -16.91 1.07 7.00
N TRP A 84 -16.93 -0.01 7.81
CA TRP A 84 -17.46 -1.32 7.37
C TRP A 84 -18.89 -1.28 6.86
N LYS A 85 -19.78 -0.57 7.57
CA LYS A 85 -21.20 -0.49 7.19
C LYS A 85 -21.38 0.09 5.78
N LEU A 86 -20.59 1.12 5.45
CA LEU A 86 -20.62 1.75 4.13
C LEU A 86 -20.01 0.83 3.08
N LEU A 87 -18.81 0.31 3.32
CA LEU A 87 -18.14 -0.59 2.38
C LEU A 87 -19.03 -1.79 2.05
N ARG A 88 -19.60 -2.44 3.06
CA ARG A 88 -20.51 -3.58 2.85
C ARG A 88 -21.69 -3.23 1.95
N LYS A 89 -22.29 -2.05 2.14
CA LYS A 89 -23.40 -1.59 1.28
C LYS A 89 -22.94 -1.43 -0.18
N MET A 90 -21.76 -0.84 -0.38
CA MET A 90 -21.20 -0.60 -1.72
C MET A 90 -20.82 -1.91 -2.40
N LEU A 91 -20.14 -2.82 -1.73
CA LEU A 91 -19.78 -4.13 -2.28
C LEU A 91 -21.02 -4.95 -2.67
N LEU A 92 -22.09 -4.91 -1.87
CA LEU A 92 -23.34 -5.59 -2.20
C LEU A 92 -24.07 -4.94 -3.38
N ALA A 93 -23.93 -3.65 -3.60
CA ALA A 93 -24.45 -2.97 -4.78
C ALA A 93 -23.61 -3.29 -6.02
N ASP A 94 -22.29 -3.21 -5.88
CA ASP A 94 -21.34 -3.51 -6.93
C ASP A 94 -21.45 -4.96 -7.44
N MET A 95 -21.61 -5.92 -6.54
CA MET A 95 -21.82 -7.33 -6.88
C MET A 95 -23.02 -7.56 -7.84
N LYS A 96 -24.01 -6.67 -7.80
CA LYS A 96 -25.21 -6.75 -8.66
C LYS A 96 -25.05 -6.00 -9.97
N ASN A 97 -24.01 -5.18 -10.10
CA ASN A 97 -23.73 -4.42 -11.31
C ASN A 97 -22.95 -5.30 -12.29
N GLN A 98 -23.58 -5.67 -13.40
CA GLN A 98 -22.98 -6.51 -14.44
C GLN A 98 -21.89 -5.77 -15.25
N ASP A 99 -21.88 -4.43 -15.22
CA ASP A 99 -20.90 -3.60 -15.92
C ASP A 99 -19.68 -3.28 -15.06
N SER A 100 -19.66 -3.72 -13.79
CA SER A 100 -18.55 -3.50 -12.87
C SER A 100 -17.40 -4.48 -13.13
N ASN A 101 -16.16 -3.99 -12.97
CA ASN A 101 -14.97 -4.83 -12.96
C ASN A 101 -14.74 -5.48 -11.59
N HIS A 102 -15.53 -5.10 -10.58
CA HIS A 102 -15.38 -5.51 -9.17
C HIS A 102 -14.00 -5.12 -8.60
N ASP A 103 -13.55 -3.93 -8.94
CA ASP A 103 -12.23 -3.40 -8.60
C ASP A 103 -12.36 -2.14 -7.72
N PHE A 104 -11.48 -2.01 -6.71
CA PHE A 104 -11.54 -0.85 -5.81
C PHE A 104 -11.21 0.45 -6.54
N GLY A 105 -10.20 0.46 -7.39
CA GLY A 105 -9.75 1.63 -8.13
C GLY A 105 -10.71 2.02 -9.26
N LYS A 106 -11.25 1.04 -9.97
CA LYS A 106 -12.10 1.31 -11.14
C LYS A 106 -13.57 1.55 -10.80
N ASP A 107 -14.05 0.92 -9.74
CA ASP A 107 -15.49 0.91 -9.46
C ASP A 107 -15.82 1.50 -8.07
N ILE A 108 -15.24 1.01 -6.98
CA ILE A 108 -15.63 1.40 -5.62
C ILE A 108 -15.22 2.84 -5.30
N ILE A 109 -13.95 3.19 -5.50
CA ILE A 109 -13.43 4.53 -5.18
C ILE A 109 -14.09 5.61 -6.03
N PRO A 110 -14.19 5.47 -7.36
CA PRO A 110 -14.91 6.43 -8.20
C PRO A 110 -16.39 6.58 -7.80
N THR A 111 -17.08 5.47 -7.48
CA THR A 111 -18.46 5.53 -7.02
C THR A 111 -18.58 6.29 -5.71
N MET A 112 -17.66 6.08 -4.75
CA MET A 112 -17.64 6.84 -3.50
C MET A 112 -17.44 8.33 -3.74
N LEU A 113 -16.52 8.71 -4.63
CA LEU A 113 -16.27 10.11 -4.98
C LEU A 113 -17.51 10.76 -5.61
N ASN A 114 -18.16 10.08 -6.55
CA ASN A 114 -19.39 10.53 -7.21
C ASN A 114 -20.56 10.68 -6.23
N ASP A 115 -20.63 9.81 -5.22
CA ASP A 115 -21.62 9.89 -4.13
C ASP A 115 -21.30 11.00 -3.11
N GLY A 116 -20.22 11.77 -3.30
CA GLY A 116 -19.79 12.86 -2.41
C GLY A 116 -19.26 12.37 -1.06
N ARG A 117 -18.79 11.13 -0.97
CA ARG A 117 -18.22 10.55 0.25
C ARG A 117 -16.93 11.26 0.65
N LYS A 118 -16.59 11.16 1.93
CA LYS A 118 -15.36 11.72 2.49
C LYS A 118 -14.21 10.74 2.34
N LEU A 119 -13.40 10.91 1.30
CA LEU A 119 -12.19 10.15 1.09
C LEU A 119 -10.98 11.02 1.41
N TYR A 120 -10.03 10.48 2.18
CA TYR A 120 -8.81 11.17 2.57
C TYR A 120 -7.56 10.38 2.21
N ALA A 121 -6.51 11.09 1.82
CA ALA A 121 -5.20 10.53 1.52
C ALA A 121 -4.32 10.55 2.78
N TYR A 122 -3.92 9.37 3.27
CA TYR A 122 -2.93 9.23 4.31
C TYR A 122 -1.53 9.16 3.68
N LYS A 123 -0.74 10.23 3.83
CA LYS A 123 0.61 10.30 3.25
C LYS A 123 1.59 9.47 4.07
N PHE A 124 1.94 8.31 3.53
CA PHE A 124 2.96 7.43 4.10
C PHE A 124 4.36 7.99 3.82
N LYS A 125 5.23 7.85 4.82
CA LYS A 125 6.66 8.15 4.71
C LYS A 125 7.45 6.91 5.11
N GLY A 126 8.31 6.44 4.25
CA GLY A 126 9.13 5.26 4.46
C GLY A 126 9.32 4.47 3.17
N TYR A 127 10.01 3.34 3.27
CA TYR A 127 10.21 2.46 2.13
C TYR A 127 8.90 1.80 1.70
N TRP A 128 8.63 1.83 0.40
CA TRP A 128 7.54 1.09 -0.22
C TRP A 128 7.95 0.65 -1.62
N LYS A 129 7.65 -0.59 -1.96
CA LYS A 129 7.88 -1.16 -3.29
C LYS A 129 6.74 -2.09 -3.66
N ASP A 130 6.16 -1.86 -4.83
CA ASP A 130 5.29 -2.80 -5.52
C ASP A 130 6.18 -3.80 -6.29
N VAL A 131 6.07 -5.09 -5.96
CA VAL A 131 6.89 -6.16 -6.55
C VAL A 131 6.12 -7.01 -7.57
N GLY A 132 5.15 -6.42 -8.24
CA GLY A 132 4.34 -7.06 -9.27
C GLY A 132 5.09 -7.48 -10.55
N THR A 133 6.39 -7.20 -10.67
CA THR A 133 7.24 -7.63 -11.78
C THR A 133 8.52 -8.27 -11.27
N ILE A 134 9.16 -9.13 -12.10
CA ILE A 134 10.46 -9.75 -11.77
C ILE A 134 11.53 -8.69 -11.54
N ASP A 135 11.54 -7.63 -12.34
CA ASP A 135 12.51 -6.54 -12.22
C ASP A 135 12.34 -5.79 -10.89
N SER A 136 11.10 -5.46 -10.51
CA SER A 136 10.84 -4.78 -9.23
C SER A 136 11.13 -5.67 -8.02
N LEU A 137 10.91 -6.98 -8.13
CA LEU A 137 11.31 -7.95 -7.11
C LEU A 137 12.84 -8.01 -6.95
N TRP A 138 13.58 -8.07 -8.07
CA TRP A 138 15.03 -8.02 -8.06
C TRP A 138 15.55 -6.71 -7.45
N GLU A 139 15.02 -5.58 -7.87
CA GLU A 139 15.37 -4.28 -7.31
C GLU A 139 15.12 -4.20 -5.81
N ALA A 140 13.98 -4.72 -5.32
CA ALA A 140 13.66 -4.74 -3.89
C ALA A 140 14.71 -5.55 -3.10
N ASN A 141 15.19 -6.68 -3.65
CA ASN A 141 16.29 -7.43 -3.04
C ASN A 141 17.60 -6.65 -3.04
N MET A 142 17.91 -5.94 -4.14
CA MET A 142 19.10 -5.09 -4.21
C MET A 142 19.04 -3.89 -3.25
N ASP A 143 17.85 -3.33 -3.03
CA ASP A 143 17.63 -2.26 -2.07
C ASP A 143 18.05 -2.69 -0.64
N LEU A 144 17.84 -3.96 -0.26
CA LEU A 144 18.23 -4.48 1.06
C LEU A 144 19.75 -4.53 1.28
N ILE A 145 20.54 -4.63 0.22
CA ILE A 145 22.01 -4.62 0.28
C ILE A 145 22.55 -3.20 0.45
N ASN A 146 21.73 -2.20 0.15
CA ASN A 146 22.12 -0.82 0.23
C ASN A 146 22.01 -0.28 1.66
N SER A 147 23.13 0.16 2.26
CA SER A 147 23.18 0.70 3.61
C SER A 147 22.35 1.97 3.86
N LYS A 148 21.78 2.55 2.80
CA LYS A 148 20.87 3.71 2.86
C LYS A 148 19.39 3.32 2.79
N ASN A 149 19.09 2.03 2.83
CA ASN A 149 17.71 1.55 2.78
C ASN A 149 16.97 1.98 4.05
N GLU A 150 15.79 2.56 3.86
CA GLU A 150 14.89 2.96 4.95
C GLU A 150 14.14 1.76 5.56
N LEU A 151 14.22 0.57 4.94
CA LEU A 151 13.64 -0.67 5.44
C LEU A 151 14.68 -1.45 6.25
N ASP A 152 14.64 -1.31 7.58
CA ASP A 152 15.45 -2.12 8.49
C ASP A 152 14.70 -3.42 8.83
N LEU A 153 15.26 -4.55 8.36
CA LEU A 153 14.73 -5.88 8.67
C LEU A 153 15.17 -6.39 10.05
N ASN A 154 16.19 -5.76 10.65
CA ASN A 154 16.78 -6.16 11.92
C ASN A 154 16.36 -5.27 13.11
N ASP A 155 15.33 -4.46 12.91
CA ASP A 155 14.79 -3.58 13.97
C ASP A 155 14.11 -4.40 15.07
N ASP A 156 14.82 -4.59 16.17
CA ASP A 156 14.33 -5.34 17.33
C ASP A 156 13.13 -4.68 18.04
N SER A 157 12.97 -3.37 17.87
CA SER A 157 11.83 -2.64 18.45
C SER A 157 10.53 -2.88 17.71
N TRP A 158 10.61 -3.28 16.44
CA TRP A 158 9.47 -3.55 15.58
C TRP A 158 9.76 -4.71 14.64
N LYS A 159 9.69 -5.92 15.19
CA LYS A 159 10.02 -7.16 14.47
C LYS A 159 9.03 -7.49 13.37
N ILE A 160 9.55 -7.97 12.25
CA ILE A 160 8.77 -8.60 11.20
C ILE A 160 8.65 -10.08 11.56
N TYR A 161 7.41 -10.57 11.71
CA TYR A 161 7.14 -11.97 12.03
C TYR A 161 6.89 -12.75 10.74
N THR A 162 7.46 -13.95 10.69
CA THR A 162 7.23 -14.93 9.63
C THR A 162 6.99 -16.30 10.24
N GLU A 163 6.61 -17.27 9.43
CA GLU A 163 6.53 -18.66 9.87
C GLU A 163 7.94 -19.12 10.26
N ASP A 164 8.08 -19.59 11.51
CA ASP A 164 9.35 -20.06 12.04
C ASP A 164 9.64 -21.47 11.49
N THR A 165 10.41 -21.52 10.41
CA THR A 165 10.90 -22.80 9.88
C THR A 165 12.28 -23.06 10.41
N THR A 166 12.47 -24.20 11.09
CA THR A 166 13.80 -24.65 11.50
C THR A 166 14.61 -25.02 10.26
N VAL A 167 15.50 -24.16 9.84
CA VAL A 167 16.42 -24.40 8.72
C VAL A 167 17.82 -24.65 9.24
N LEU A 168 18.62 -25.41 8.46
CA LEU A 168 20.03 -25.66 8.81
C LEU A 168 20.82 -24.35 8.69
N PRO A 169 21.84 -24.15 9.53
CA PRO A 169 22.73 -23.00 9.42
C PRO A 169 23.33 -22.91 8.02
N GLN A 170 23.53 -21.70 7.54
CA GLN A 170 24.25 -21.47 6.31
C GLN A 170 25.69 -22.00 6.42
N TYR A 171 26.16 -22.57 5.33
CA TYR A 171 27.57 -22.92 5.15
C TYR A 171 28.21 -22.06 4.07
N VAL A 172 29.15 -21.22 4.49
CA VAL A 172 30.01 -20.46 3.59
C VAL A 172 31.36 -21.17 3.51
N GLY A 173 31.68 -21.70 2.33
CA GLY A 173 32.91 -22.47 2.12
C GLY A 173 34.18 -21.61 2.29
N PRO A 174 35.34 -22.22 2.60
CA PRO A 174 36.56 -21.48 2.91
C PRO A 174 37.18 -20.72 1.72
N THR A 175 36.70 -20.97 0.51
CA THR A 175 37.15 -20.30 -0.72
C THR A 175 36.11 -19.30 -1.25
N ALA A 176 35.02 -19.07 -0.50
CA ALA A 176 34.00 -18.11 -0.93
C ALA A 176 34.50 -16.67 -0.71
N GLU A 177 34.35 -15.87 -1.75
CA GLU A 177 34.50 -14.44 -1.69
C GLU A 177 33.10 -13.79 -1.63
N ILE A 178 32.85 -12.98 -0.61
CA ILE A 178 31.53 -12.35 -0.39
C ILE A 178 31.76 -10.84 -0.31
N GLU A 179 31.15 -10.12 -1.24
CA GLU A 179 31.16 -8.67 -1.26
C GLU A 179 29.73 -8.16 -1.46
N ARG A 180 29.26 -7.28 -0.57
CA ARG A 180 27.96 -6.60 -0.66
C ARG A 180 26.81 -7.57 -0.94
N ALA A 181 26.69 -8.61 -0.15
CA ALA A 181 25.67 -9.65 -0.27
C ALA A 181 24.76 -9.66 0.95
N PHE A 182 23.48 -9.92 0.72
CA PHE A 182 22.55 -10.33 1.75
C PHE A 182 22.44 -11.87 1.68
N ILE A 183 22.81 -12.53 2.76
CA ILE A 183 22.81 -14.00 2.82
C ILE A 183 21.75 -14.40 3.84
N ASN A 184 20.68 -15.04 3.37
CA ASN A 184 19.59 -15.52 4.22
C ASN A 184 19.75 -17.03 4.50
N GLN A 185 19.15 -17.47 5.62
CA GLN A 185 19.05 -18.89 5.98
C GLN A 185 18.00 -19.59 5.13
#